data_c3c0583c057c91512d62d68ff205a073
#
_entry.id   c3c0583c057c91512d62d68ff205a073
#
_cell.length_a   1.000
_cell.length_b   1.000
_cell.length_c   1.000
_cell.angle_alpha   90.00
_cell.angle_beta   90.00
_cell.angle_gamma   90.00
#
_symmetry.space_group_name_H-M   'P 1'
#
loop_
_entity.id
_entity.type
_entity.pdbx_description
1 polymer ?
#
loop_
_entity_poly.entity_id
_entity_poly.type
_entity_poly.pdbx_seq_one_letter_code
_entity_poly.pdbx_strand_id
1 'polypeptide(L)'
;TLVIFTSDNGPVNRTQGYRQRWVRGDTDIYGHDSNGPFSGWKGGLREGGHRVPFFVRWPEKIKSGVSCPTTILFNDVVPTVAEMLNIKLDNDTAEDGQSFFKALMGDSSPTSFHEAIVHNHSNGTFAIRKGAFKLTVNGPKTTSQIVDDAFPTTFVLHHLEKDIEETTDVSRNHPAVVKEMHALLKKYVREGRSNGSR
;
A
#
# COMPACT_ATOMS: atom_id res chain seq x y z
N THR A 1 16.32 -20.71 10.12
CA THR A 1 15.56 -19.54 10.60
C THR A 1 15.22 -18.64 9.43
N LEU A 2 13.95 -18.24 9.34
CA LEU A 2 13.47 -17.16 8.51
C LEU A 2 13.61 -15.85 9.28
N VAL A 3 14.22 -14.84 8.67
CA VAL A 3 14.33 -13.48 9.22
C VAL A 3 13.67 -12.51 8.26
N ILE A 4 12.76 -11.67 8.75
CA ILE A 4 12.13 -10.57 8.01
C ILE A 4 12.60 -9.26 8.65
N PHE A 5 13.10 -8.35 7.82
CA PHE A 5 13.45 -6.99 8.22
C PHE A 5 12.61 -6.01 7.43
N THR A 6 11.90 -5.13 8.11
CA THR A 6 11.01 -4.14 7.50
C THR A 6 10.80 -2.95 8.46
N SER A 7 10.05 -1.94 8.02
CA SER A 7 9.55 -0.84 8.85
C SER A 7 8.02 -0.87 8.88
N ASP A 8 7.42 -0.40 9.95
CA ASP A 8 5.97 -0.33 10.13
C ASP A 8 5.29 0.73 9.23
N ASN A 9 6.02 1.80 8.90
CA ASN A 9 5.56 2.91 8.06
C ASN A 9 6.74 3.66 7.45
N GLY A 10 6.44 4.58 6.54
CA GLY A 10 7.41 5.51 5.99
C GLY A 10 7.94 6.50 7.04
N PRO A 11 8.95 7.32 6.70
CA PRO A 11 9.60 8.23 7.63
C PRO A 11 8.63 9.30 8.15
N VAL A 12 8.94 9.83 9.32
CA VAL A 12 8.16 10.89 9.96
C VAL A 12 8.54 12.24 9.37
N ASN A 13 7.53 13.02 8.96
CA ASN A 13 7.76 14.44 8.65
C ASN A 13 8.08 15.21 9.93
N ARG A 14 9.33 15.54 10.12
CA ARG A 14 9.81 16.24 11.32
C ARG A 14 9.38 17.69 11.38
N THR A 15 8.83 18.27 10.31
CA THR A 15 8.30 19.63 10.31
C THR A 15 6.89 19.73 10.91
N GLN A 16 6.16 18.61 11.00
CA GLN A 16 4.82 18.59 11.55
C GLN A 16 4.82 18.04 12.99
N GLY A 17 4.97 18.90 13.99
CA GLY A 17 4.44 18.63 15.32
C GLY A 17 5.41 18.31 16.44
N TYR A 18 6.72 18.30 16.24
CA TYR A 18 7.67 18.33 17.35
C TYR A 18 8.31 19.70 17.46
N ARG A 19 7.87 20.44 18.47
CA ARG A 19 8.31 21.79 18.78
C ARG A 19 9.82 21.98 18.57
N GLN A 20 10.18 22.83 17.61
CA GLN A 20 11.46 23.54 17.46
C GLN A 20 12.78 22.75 17.45
N ARG A 21 12.77 21.43 17.59
CA ARG A 21 14.02 20.62 17.60
C ARG A 21 14.31 19.90 16.28
N TRP A 22 13.37 19.92 15.36
CA TRP A 22 13.43 19.14 14.13
C TRP A 22 13.28 20.11 12.97
N VAL A 23 14.40 20.53 12.45
CA VAL A 23 14.46 21.42 11.31
C VAL A 23 14.19 20.56 10.09
N ARG A 24 13.26 21.00 9.22
CA ARG A 24 12.99 20.48 7.87
C ARG A 24 13.24 18.98 7.68
N GLY A 25 12.43 18.31 6.96
CA GLY A 25 12.46 16.87 6.67
C GLY A 25 13.82 16.19 6.78
N ASP A 26 13.88 14.90 6.95
CA ASP A 26 15.11 14.14 7.22
C ASP A 26 16.27 14.42 6.27
N THR A 27 15.98 14.91 5.05
CA THR A 27 16.96 15.36 4.06
C THR A 27 17.88 16.46 4.55
N ASP A 28 17.43 17.28 5.49
CA ASP A 28 18.21 18.46 5.92
C ASP A 28 19.17 18.15 7.06
N ILE A 29 19.06 16.98 7.68
CA ILE A 29 20.00 16.53 8.67
C ILE A 29 20.99 15.60 7.98
N TYR A 30 22.18 16.07 7.72
CA TYR A 30 23.26 15.30 7.10
C TYR A 30 23.04 14.91 5.62
N GLY A 31 22.10 15.56 4.90
CA GLY A 31 21.83 15.27 3.50
C GLY A 31 21.22 13.89 3.23
N HIS A 32 20.61 13.27 4.25
CA HIS A 32 19.95 11.98 4.10
C HIS A 32 18.51 12.16 3.63
N ASP A 33 18.18 11.57 2.47
CA ASP A 33 16.81 11.47 1.97
C ASP A 33 16.21 10.12 2.37
N SER A 34 15.36 10.13 3.40
CA SER A 34 14.75 8.92 3.94
C SER A 34 13.63 8.35 3.07
N ASN A 35 13.11 9.13 2.12
CA ASN A 35 12.05 8.71 1.21
C ASN A 35 12.55 8.35 -0.19
N GLY A 36 13.77 8.76 -0.55
CA GLY A 36 14.22 8.66 -1.93
C GLY A 36 13.25 9.36 -2.88
N PRO A 37 12.81 8.70 -3.96
CA PRO A 37 11.90 9.32 -4.94
C PRO A 37 10.44 9.39 -4.49
N PHE A 38 10.08 8.90 -3.30
CA PHE A 38 8.68 8.83 -2.88
C PHE A 38 8.25 10.08 -2.14
N SER A 39 7.14 10.67 -2.55
CA SER A 39 6.55 11.80 -1.84
C SER A 39 5.70 11.36 -0.64
N GLY A 40 5.50 12.26 0.30
CA GLY A 40 4.70 12.03 1.50
C GLY A 40 5.48 11.41 2.66
N TRP A 41 4.79 11.16 3.76
CA TRP A 41 5.36 10.81 5.06
C TRP A 41 4.41 9.89 5.82
N LYS A 42 4.88 9.31 6.91
CA LYS A 42 4.07 8.53 7.87
C LYS A 42 2.68 9.10 8.05
N GLY A 43 1.68 8.23 7.91
CA GLY A 43 0.26 8.58 8.06
C GLY A 43 -0.38 9.17 6.80
N GLY A 44 0.41 9.52 5.77
CA GLY A 44 -0.10 10.00 4.49
C GLY A 44 -0.47 8.86 3.53
N LEU A 45 -1.22 9.21 2.47
CA LEU A 45 -1.63 8.27 1.42
C LEU A 45 -0.65 8.17 0.25
N ARG A 46 0.36 9.04 0.20
CA ARG A 46 1.39 8.99 -0.83
C ARG A 46 2.40 7.89 -0.56
N GLU A 47 3.11 7.43 -1.60
CA GLU A 47 4.00 6.26 -1.53
C GLU A 47 5.02 6.36 -0.37
N GLY A 48 5.59 7.53 -0.10
CA GLY A 48 6.53 7.73 1.01
C GLY A 48 5.93 7.50 2.40
N GLY A 49 4.61 7.49 2.54
CA GLY A 49 3.95 7.24 3.82
C GLY A 49 3.86 5.76 4.20
N HIS A 50 3.90 4.86 3.24
CA HIS A 50 3.61 3.43 3.45
C HIS A 50 4.48 2.47 2.61
N ARG A 51 5.26 2.96 1.64
CA ARG A 51 6.21 2.13 0.91
C ARG A 51 7.51 2.04 1.70
N VAL A 52 7.78 0.86 2.25
CA VAL A 52 8.86 0.61 3.19
C VAL A 52 9.81 -0.47 2.69
N PRO A 53 11.06 -0.50 3.16
CA PRO A 53 11.96 -1.60 2.88
C PRO A 53 11.37 -2.92 3.39
N PHE A 54 11.54 -3.99 2.62
CA PHE A 54 11.15 -5.34 3.01
C PHE A 54 12.21 -6.33 2.55
N PHE A 55 12.92 -6.90 3.51
CA PHE A 55 13.99 -7.86 3.25
C PHE A 55 13.69 -9.18 3.96
N VAL A 56 13.93 -10.28 3.24
CA VAL A 56 13.76 -11.62 3.76
C VAL A 56 15.06 -12.38 3.63
N ARG A 57 15.47 -13.04 4.71
CA ARG A 57 16.63 -13.93 4.74
C ARG A 57 16.22 -15.31 5.22
N TRP A 58 16.39 -16.30 4.34
CA TRP A 58 16.17 -17.72 4.64
C TRP A 58 17.19 -18.56 3.88
N PRO A 59 18.42 -18.73 4.41
CA PRO A 59 19.56 -19.29 3.67
C PRO A 59 19.33 -20.66 3.03
N GLU A 60 18.51 -21.50 3.65
CA GLU A 60 18.23 -22.84 3.15
C GLU A 60 17.20 -22.88 2.01
N LYS A 61 16.45 -21.82 1.83
CA LYS A 61 15.31 -21.79 0.90
C LYS A 61 15.38 -20.66 -0.11
N ILE A 62 15.93 -19.51 0.26
CA ILE A 62 15.98 -18.31 -0.56
C ILE A 62 17.43 -18.02 -0.96
N LYS A 63 17.67 -17.93 -2.26
CA LYS A 63 18.97 -17.56 -2.82
C LYS A 63 19.27 -16.09 -2.46
N SER A 64 20.51 -15.81 -2.05
CA SER A 64 20.93 -14.44 -1.76
C SER A 64 21.00 -13.56 -3.01
N GLY A 65 20.78 -12.25 -2.83
CA GLY A 65 20.88 -11.26 -3.91
C GLY A 65 19.69 -11.25 -4.89
N VAL A 66 18.62 -12.00 -4.61
CA VAL A 66 17.40 -11.98 -5.42
C VAL A 66 16.51 -10.82 -5.01
N SER A 67 15.91 -10.13 -5.97
CA SER A 67 14.85 -9.15 -5.75
C SER A 67 13.56 -9.62 -6.44
N CYS A 68 12.42 -9.30 -5.81
CA CYS A 68 11.09 -9.60 -6.35
C CYS A 68 10.30 -8.29 -6.48
N PRO A 69 9.78 -7.95 -7.67
CA PRO A 69 9.04 -6.71 -7.90
C PRO A 69 7.58 -6.78 -7.43
N THR A 70 7.13 -7.93 -6.95
CA THR A 70 5.73 -8.13 -6.54
C THR A 70 5.38 -7.24 -5.35
N THR A 71 4.28 -6.52 -5.47
CA THR A 71 3.75 -5.73 -4.36
C THR A 71 3.12 -6.64 -3.32
N ILE A 72 3.52 -6.47 -2.07
CA ILE A 72 2.99 -7.19 -0.90
C ILE A 72 2.50 -6.19 0.15
N LEU A 73 1.66 -6.68 1.06
CA LEU A 73 1.15 -5.96 2.22
C LEU A 73 1.60 -6.66 3.52
N PHE A 74 1.60 -5.94 4.65
CA PHE A 74 1.84 -6.58 5.94
C PHE A 74 0.78 -7.64 6.30
N ASN A 75 -0.45 -7.45 5.83
CA ASN A 75 -1.53 -8.42 6.00
C ASN A 75 -1.21 -9.77 5.35
N ASP A 76 -0.28 -9.80 4.39
CA ASP A 76 0.13 -10.99 3.64
C ASP A 76 1.06 -11.91 4.45
N VAL A 77 1.65 -11.40 5.52
CA VAL A 77 2.58 -12.20 6.35
C VAL A 77 1.86 -13.37 7.00
N VAL A 78 0.65 -13.15 7.52
CA VAL A 78 -0.13 -14.21 8.18
C VAL A 78 -0.47 -15.36 7.23
N PRO A 79 -1.10 -15.15 6.06
CA PRO A 79 -1.36 -16.23 5.12
C PRO A 79 -0.09 -16.85 4.55
N THR A 80 1.00 -16.10 4.42
CA THR A 80 2.29 -16.64 3.99
C THR A 80 2.86 -17.65 5.00
N VAL A 81 2.84 -17.29 6.29
CA VAL A 81 3.29 -18.19 7.35
C VAL A 81 2.37 -19.40 7.46
N ALA A 82 1.06 -19.21 7.32
CA ALA A 82 0.10 -20.33 7.34
C ALA A 82 0.37 -21.32 6.20
N GLU A 83 0.61 -20.83 4.97
CA GLU A 83 0.98 -21.67 3.83
C GLU A 83 2.30 -22.43 4.07
N MET A 84 3.33 -21.73 4.60
CA MET A 84 4.62 -22.34 4.96
C MET A 84 4.47 -23.51 5.95
N LEU A 85 3.54 -23.39 6.88
CA LEU A 85 3.28 -24.38 7.94
C LEU A 85 2.18 -25.36 7.56
N ASN A 86 1.62 -25.27 6.36
CA ASN A 86 0.45 -26.04 5.90
C ASN A 86 -0.75 -25.92 6.85
N ILE A 87 -1.00 -24.72 7.36
CA ILE A 87 -2.13 -24.40 8.24
C ILE A 87 -3.23 -23.78 7.37
N LYS A 88 -4.44 -24.33 7.44
CA LYS A 88 -5.63 -23.75 6.82
C LYS A 88 -6.15 -22.62 7.68
N LEU A 89 -6.30 -21.43 7.08
CA LEU A 89 -6.94 -20.28 7.74
C LEU A 89 -8.44 -20.29 7.50
N ASP A 90 -9.18 -19.80 8.49
CA ASP A 90 -10.61 -19.56 8.36
C ASP A 90 -10.89 -18.31 7.49
N ASN A 91 -12.13 -18.21 6.98
CA ASN A 91 -12.51 -17.13 6.05
C ASN A 91 -12.45 -15.72 6.65
N ASP A 92 -12.54 -15.59 7.95
CA ASP A 92 -12.49 -14.35 8.73
C ASP A 92 -11.11 -14.07 9.34
N THR A 93 -10.09 -14.84 8.91
CA THR A 93 -8.71 -14.63 9.33
C THR A 93 -7.90 -14.05 8.17
N ALA A 94 -7.30 -12.86 8.37
CA ALA A 94 -6.53 -12.13 7.38
C ALA A 94 -7.30 -11.94 6.06
N GLU A 95 -8.51 -11.36 6.16
CA GLU A 95 -9.47 -11.22 5.05
C GLU A 95 -8.90 -10.47 3.84
N ASP A 96 -7.97 -9.54 4.08
CA ASP A 96 -7.29 -8.79 3.03
C ASP A 96 -5.93 -9.37 2.63
N GLY A 97 -5.40 -10.33 3.40
CA GLY A 97 -4.07 -10.88 3.17
C GLY A 97 -4.03 -11.98 2.10
N GLN A 98 -2.99 -12.00 1.30
CA GLN A 98 -2.68 -13.06 0.36
C GLN A 98 -1.26 -13.59 0.57
N SER A 99 -1.07 -14.91 0.43
CA SER A 99 0.26 -15.48 0.61
C SER A 99 1.20 -15.08 -0.53
N PHE A 100 2.39 -14.61 -0.18
CA PHE A 100 3.50 -14.42 -1.10
C PHE A 100 4.56 -15.53 -1.02
N PHE A 101 4.22 -16.69 -0.44
CA PHE A 101 5.16 -17.79 -0.27
C PHE A 101 5.78 -18.25 -1.60
N LYS A 102 5.00 -18.31 -2.68
CA LYS A 102 5.51 -18.64 -4.01
C LYS A 102 6.58 -17.65 -4.49
N ALA A 103 6.37 -16.34 -4.25
CA ALA A 103 7.37 -15.34 -4.58
C ALA A 103 8.65 -15.50 -3.75
N LEU A 104 8.55 -15.87 -2.47
CA LEU A 104 9.73 -16.23 -1.66
C LEU A 104 10.50 -17.42 -2.25
N MET A 105 9.80 -18.37 -2.86
CA MET A 105 10.42 -19.53 -3.52
C MET A 105 10.91 -19.25 -4.94
N GLY A 106 10.85 -18.01 -5.40
CA GLY A 106 11.38 -17.59 -6.69
C GLY A 106 10.37 -17.57 -7.84
N ASP A 107 9.09 -17.81 -7.57
CA ASP A 107 8.04 -17.60 -8.56
C ASP A 107 7.68 -16.11 -8.62
N SER A 108 8.17 -15.44 -9.66
CA SER A 108 7.93 -14.01 -9.93
C SER A 108 6.76 -13.76 -10.89
N SER A 109 5.94 -14.78 -11.15
CA SER A 109 4.88 -14.73 -12.18
C SER A 109 3.83 -13.64 -11.96
N PRO A 110 3.28 -13.39 -10.77
CA PRO A 110 2.38 -12.25 -10.59
C PRO A 110 3.14 -10.99 -10.21
N THR A 111 2.84 -9.88 -10.88
CA THR A 111 3.30 -8.54 -10.49
C THR A 111 2.59 -8.02 -9.23
N SER A 112 1.44 -8.61 -8.89
CA SER A 112 0.70 -8.38 -7.66
C SER A 112 -0.14 -9.61 -7.33
N PHE A 113 -0.26 -9.94 -6.05
CA PHE A 113 -1.22 -10.94 -5.55
C PHE A 113 -2.61 -10.33 -5.33
N HIS A 114 -2.69 -9.01 -5.24
CA HIS A 114 -3.91 -8.26 -5.01
C HIS A 114 -4.43 -7.66 -6.32
N GLU A 115 -5.74 -7.72 -6.53
CA GLU A 115 -6.39 -6.97 -7.61
C GLU A 115 -6.18 -5.46 -7.40
N ALA A 116 -6.34 -4.99 -6.17
CA ALA A 116 -6.05 -3.64 -5.76
C ALA A 116 -5.71 -3.58 -4.27
N ILE A 117 -5.05 -2.50 -3.87
CA ILE A 117 -4.61 -2.24 -2.50
C ILE A 117 -5.28 -0.96 -2.00
N VAL A 118 -5.83 -0.99 -0.79
CA VAL A 118 -6.48 0.16 -0.17
C VAL A 118 -5.59 0.72 0.94
N HIS A 119 -5.44 2.03 0.95
CA HIS A 119 -4.77 2.80 2.00
C HIS A 119 -5.78 3.72 2.68
N ASN A 120 -5.66 3.83 3.99
CA ASN A 120 -6.50 4.70 4.81
C ASN A 120 -5.62 5.72 5.55
N HIS A 121 -6.00 6.98 5.48
CA HIS A 121 -5.39 8.04 6.28
C HIS A 121 -6.14 8.18 7.61
N SER A 122 -5.45 8.57 8.68
CA SER A 122 -6.05 8.77 10.01
C SER A 122 -7.21 9.78 10.05
N ASN A 123 -7.32 10.66 9.05
CA ASN A 123 -8.43 11.57 8.87
C ASN A 123 -9.65 10.98 8.14
N GLY A 124 -9.60 9.68 7.80
CA GLY A 124 -10.66 8.97 7.10
C GLY A 124 -10.62 9.05 5.57
N THR A 125 -9.65 9.73 4.97
CA THR A 125 -9.46 9.74 3.51
C THR A 125 -8.93 8.39 3.02
N PHE A 126 -9.38 7.93 1.86
CA PHE A 126 -8.97 6.66 1.28
C PHE A 126 -8.20 6.86 -0.02
N ALA A 127 -7.28 5.93 -0.29
CA ALA A 127 -6.71 5.74 -1.61
C ALA A 127 -6.78 4.26 -2.00
N ILE A 128 -6.95 3.99 -3.28
CA ILE A 128 -6.89 2.64 -3.84
C ILE A 128 -5.84 2.62 -4.95
N ARG A 129 -4.97 1.60 -4.95
CA ARG A 129 -3.97 1.36 -5.98
C ARG A 129 -4.32 0.10 -6.75
N LYS A 130 -4.37 0.21 -8.09
CA LYS A 130 -4.54 -0.93 -9.00
C LYS A 130 -3.51 -0.83 -10.11
N GLY A 131 -2.58 -1.77 -10.14
CA GLY A 131 -1.44 -1.74 -11.06
C GLY A 131 -0.62 -0.45 -10.93
N ALA A 132 -0.46 0.26 -12.04
CA ALA A 132 0.27 1.52 -12.12
C ALA A 132 -0.52 2.73 -11.61
N PHE A 133 -1.82 2.62 -11.41
CA PHE A 133 -2.65 3.75 -11.00
C PHE A 133 -2.95 3.74 -9.51
N LYS A 134 -3.00 4.95 -8.94
CA LYS A 134 -3.41 5.20 -7.55
C LYS A 134 -4.40 6.33 -7.51
N LEU A 135 -5.61 6.03 -7.03
CA LEU A 135 -6.72 6.95 -6.89
C LEU A 135 -6.87 7.37 -5.43
N THR A 136 -6.75 8.65 -5.15
CA THR A 136 -7.13 9.24 -3.87
C THR A 136 -8.58 9.75 -3.95
N VAL A 137 -9.40 9.36 -2.97
CA VAL A 137 -10.83 9.68 -2.87
C VAL A 137 -11.01 10.71 -1.78
N ASN A 138 -11.22 11.97 -2.18
CA ASN A 138 -11.36 13.11 -1.27
C ASN A 138 -12.84 13.44 -1.03
N GLY A 139 -13.15 13.87 0.19
CA GLY A 139 -14.50 14.19 0.64
C GLY A 139 -14.96 13.22 1.73
N PRO A 140 -15.24 11.95 1.38
CA PRO A 140 -15.62 10.93 2.38
C PRO A 140 -14.57 10.77 3.49
N LYS A 141 -15.05 10.60 4.72
CA LYS A 141 -14.22 10.37 5.92
C LYS A 141 -14.59 9.08 6.65
N THR A 142 -15.66 8.45 6.23
CA THR A 142 -16.15 7.17 6.78
C THR A 142 -16.49 6.19 5.67
N THR A 143 -16.53 4.92 6.01
CA THR A 143 -16.92 3.87 5.06
C THR A 143 -18.34 4.06 4.53
N SER A 144 -19.28 4.53 5.37
CA SER A 144 -20.64 4.84 4.94
C SER A 144 -20.69 5.97 3.91
N GLN A 145 -19.87 7.00 4.05
CA GLN A 145 -19.76 8.08 3.05
C GLN A 145 -19.12 7.62 1.74
N ILE A 146 -18.17 6.68 1.79
CA ILE A 146 -17.55 6.10 0.59
C ILE A 146 -18.59 5.40 -0.29
N VAL A 147 -19.52 4.69 0.31
CA VAL A 147 -20.53 3.92 -0.44
C VAL A 147 -21.77 4.72 -0.80
N ASP A 148 -21.92 5.93 -0.28
CA ASP A 148 -23.00 6.86 -0.61
C ASP A 148 -22.71 7.57 -1.93
N ASP A 149 -23.54 7.32 -2.94
CA ASP A 149 -23.38 7.93 -4.27
C ASP A 149 -23.73 9.43 -4.30
N ALA A 150 -24.49 9.92 -3.32
CA ALA A 150 -24.83 11.33 -3.18
C ALA A 150 -23.77 12.14 -2.42
N PHE A 151 -22.79 11.49 -1.76
CA PHE A 151 -21.78 12.19 -0.98
C PHE A 151 -20.80 12.93 -1.90
N PRO A 152 -20.55 14.25 -1.66
CA PRO A 152 -19.64 15.03 -2.48
C PRO A 152 -18.22 14.44 -2.47
N THR A 153 -17.75 14.01 -3.63
CA THR A 153 -16.47 13.32 -3.77
C THR A 153 -15.66 13.92 -4.90
N THR A 154 -14.38 14.14 -4.66
CA THR A 154 -13.41 14.53 -5.67
C THR A 154 -12.27 13.52 -5.76
N PHE A 155 -11.63 13.44 -6.90
CA PHE A 155 -10.65 12.42 -7.21
C PHE A 155 -9.32 13.05 -7.62
N VAL A 156 -8.22 12.41 -7.19
CA VAL A 156 -6.88 12.67 -7.71
C VAL A 156 -6.31 11.33 -8.14
N LEU A 157 -5.89 11.21 -9.40
CA LEU A 157 -5.32 9.99 -9.95
C LEU A 157 -3.87 10.21 -10.34
N HIS A 158 -2.98 9.35 -9.86
CA HIS A 158 -1.57 9.34 -10.23
C HIS A 158 -1.22 8.07 -11.00
N HIS A 159 -0.27 8.18 -11.95
CA HIS A 159 0.30 7.06 -12.67
C HIS A 159 1.71 6.78 -12.14
N LEU A 160 1.83 5.89 -11.16
CA LEU A 160 3.05 5.68 -10.36
C LEU A 160 4.29 5.24 -11.15
N GLU A 161 4.14 4.57 -12.30
CA GLU A 161 5.29 4.19 -13.13
C GLU A 161 5.90 5.38 -13.89
N LYS A 162 5.11 6.44 -14.13
CA LYS A 162 5.53 7.65 -14.86
C LYS A 162 5.79 8.83 -13.94
N ASP A 163 5.16 8.81 -12.77
CA ASP A 163 5.16 9.89 -11.77
C ASP A 163 5.16 9.27 -10.38
N ILE A 164 6.32 8.73 -9.98
CA ILE A 164 6.51 8.08 -8.68
C ILE A 164 6.41 9.07 -7.52
N GLU A 165 6.62 10.35 -7.79
CA GLU A 165 6.52 11.45 -6.83
C GLU A 165 5.07 11.90 -6.62
N GLU A 166 4.11 11.39 -7.41
CA GLU A 166 2.68 11.74 -7.31
C GLU A 166 2.43 13.26 -7.43
N THR A 167 3.07 13.90 -8.40
CA THR A 167 3.01 15.36 -8.63
C THR A 167 1.92 15.76 -9.63
N THR A 168 1.50 14.85 -10.51
CA THR A 168 0.61 15.13 -11.63
C THR A 168 -0.71 14.39 -11.49
N ASP A 169 -1.81 15.14 -11.37
CA ASP A 169 -3.16 14.56 -11.41
C ASP A 169 -3.58 14.28 -12.88
N VAL A 170 -3.77 13.01 -13.18
CA VAL A 170 -4.22 12.53 -14.50
C VAL A 170 -5.68 12.09 -14.52
N SER A 171 -6.46 12.40 -13.49
CA SER A 171 -7.86 11.96 -13.36
C SER A 171 -8.74 12.37 -14.55
N ARG A 172 -8.54 13.58 -15.07
CA ARG A 172 -9.30 14.10 -16.24
C ARG A 172 -8.98 13.34 -17.53
N ASN A 173 -7.76 12.80 -17.64
CA ASN A 173 -7.32 12.07 -18.82
C ASN A 173 -7.73 10.59 -18.80
N HIS A 174 -8.11 10.08 -17.61
CA HIS A 174 -8.45 8.68 -17.38
C HIS A 174 -9.78 8.49 -16.63
N PRO A 175 -10.91 9.06 -17.08
CA PRO A 175 -12.18 9.02 -16.35
C PRO A 175 -12.72 7.59 -16.18
N ALA A 176 -12.45 6.69 -17.12
CA ALA A 176 -12.85 5.28 -17.00
C ALA A 176 -12.10 4.56 -15.87
N VAL A 177 -10.80 4.82 -15.72
CA VAL A 177 -9.97 4.27 -14.63
C VAL A 177 -10.45 4.79 -13.27
N VAL A 178 -10.75 6.10 -13.17
CA VAL A 178 -11.31 6.69 -11.94
C VAL A 178 -12.61 5.99 -11.55
N LYS A 179 -13.54 5.82 -12.50
CA LYS A 179 -14.83 5.16 -12.28
C LYS A 179 -14.65 3.70 -11.83
N GLU A 180 -13.80 2.95 -12.50
CA GLU A 180 -13.49 1.54 -12.18
C GLU A 180 -12.92 1.41 -10.76
N MET A 181 -11.87 2.17 -10.47
CA MET A 181 -11.19 2.09 -9.17
C MET A 181 -12.08 2.54 -8.01
N HIS A 182 -12.90 3.58 -8.22
CA HIS A 182 -13.87 4.02 -7.21
C HIS A 182 -14.96 2.96 -6.97
N ALA A 183 -15.46 2.32 -8.03
CA ALA A 183 -16.43 1.22 -7.90
C ALA A 183 -15.83 0.03 -7.14
N LEU A 184 -14.56 -0.29 -7.40
CA LEU A 184 -13.84 -1.35 -6.71
C LEU A 184 -13.65 -1.03 -5.22
N LEU A 185 -13.27 0.22 -4.88
CA LEU A 185 -13.20 0.66 -3.48
C LEU A 185 -14.56 0.50 -2.77
N LYS A 186 -15.65 0.94 -3.40
CA LYS A 186 -17.00 0.76 -2.84
C LYS A 186 -17.35 -0.70 -2.63
N LYS A 187 -16.98 -1.57 -3.56
CA LYS A 187 -17.16 -3.01 -3.42
C LYS A 187 -16.46 -3.54 -2.18
N TYR A 188 -15.17 -3.25 -2.00
CA TYR A 188 -14.39 -3.69 -0.85
C TYR A 188 -14.97 -3.18 0.48
N VAL A 189 -15.40 -1.92 0.51
CA VAL A 189 -16.06 -1.34 1.70
C VAL A 189 -17.37 -2.06 2.04
N ARG A 190 -18.21 -2.41 1.02
CA ARG A 190 -19.47 -3.13 1.25
C ARG A 190 -19.25 -4.57 1.69
N GLU A 191 -18.24 -5.22 1.16
CA GLU A 191 -17.91 -6.61 1.47
C GLU A 191 -17.09 -6.76 2.76
N GLY A 192 -16.51 -5.64 3.27
CA GLY A 192 -15.65 -5.64 4.44
C GLY A 192 -14.32 -6.35 4.21
N ARG A 193 -13.96 -6.63 2.94
CA ARG A 193 -12.75 -7.36 2.52
C ARG A 193 -12.38 -7.06 1.08
N SER A 194 -11.09 -7.21 0.77
CA SER A 194 -10.57 -7.07 -0.60
C SER A 194 -10.38 -8.40 -1.32
N ASN A 195 -10.36 -9.51 -0.59
CA ASN A 195 -10.24 -10.87 -1.13
C ASN A 195 -11.59 -11.58 -1.11
N GLY A 196 -11.78 -12.48 -2.09
CA GLY A 196 -12.91 -13.42 -2.07
C GLY A 196 -12.85 -14.36 -0.85
N SER A 197 -13.94 -15.09 -0.59
CA SER A 197 -13.96 -16.17 0.39
C SER A 197 -12.92 -17.23 0.03
N ARG A 198 -12.23 -17.75 1.04
CA ARG A 198 -11.26 -18.84 0.92
C ARG A 198 -11.92 -20.20 0.86
#